data_203fe1692d92026552d81c840d95aee1
#
_entry.id   203fe1692d92026552d81c840d95aee1
#
_cell.length_a   1.000
_cell.length_b   1.000
_cell.length_c   1.000
_cell.angle_alpha   90.00
_cell.angle_beta   90.00
_cell.angle_gamma   90.00
#
_symmetry.space_group_name_H-M   'P 1'
#
loop_
_entity.id
_entity.type
_entity.pdbx_description
1 polymer ?
#
loop_
_entity_poly.entity_id
_entity_poly.type
_entity_poly.pdbx_seq_one_letter_code
_entity_poly.pdbx_strand_id
1 'polypeptide(L)'
;MTALICVLAPLSIQLPGQVPISLTLMAIYFTVYLLGGAKGTVCVVLYLLLGMIGLPVFSGFTGGLGKLAGPTGGYLIGFIFTAAICGGALWLGKGKLWVYVIGMVLGCAVAYLFGTFWFMFSMGTSMKYTLSVCVIPFIPFDIAKIVAVAIVGTLVKKLLHKIDGLQTVIKY
;
A
#
# COMPACT_ATOMS: atom_id res chain seq x y z
N MET A 1 7.62 11.64 -1.63
CA MET A 1 6.56 10.66 -1.25
C MET A 1 7.15 9.29 -0.90
N THR A 2 8.18 8.79 -1.57
CA THR A 2 8.87 7.55 -1.12
C THR A 2 9.31 7.62 0.35
N ALA A 3 9.90 8.74 0.78
CA ALA A 3 10.25 8.93 2.19
C ALA A 3 9.04 8.83 3.14
N LEU A 4 7.87 9.33 2.74
CA LEU A 4 6.64 9.18 3.51
C LEU A 4 6.26 7.69 3.69
N ILE A 5 6.38 6.90 2.62
CA ILE A 5 6.15 5.46 2.71
C ILE A 5 7.18 4.83 3.66
N CYS A 6 8.46 5.18 3.52
CA CYS A 6 9.54 4.65 4.38
C CYS A 6 9.35 4.98 5.87
N VAL A 7 8.74 6.10 6.20
CA VAL A 7 8.47 6.50 7.59
C VAL A 7 7.23 5.82 8.15
N LEU A 8 6.17 5.67 7.35
CA LEU A 8 4.90 5.11 7.80
C LEU A 8 4.85 3.57 7.77
N ALA A 9 5.54 2.94 6.83
CA ALA A 9 5.49 1.49 6.65
C ALA A 9 6.08 0.68 7.82
N PRO A 10 7.16 1.12 8.51
CA PRO A 10 7.66 0.44 9.70
C PRO A 10 6.68 0.45 10.87
N LEU A 11 5.80 1.46 10.93
CA LEU A 11 4.78 1.57 11.98
C LEU A 11 3.74 0.46 11.79
N SER A 12 3.87 -0.56 12.61
CA SER A 12 3.05 -1.77 12.49
C SER A 12 2.79 -2.40 13.85
N ILE A 13 1.61 -3.02 13.96
CA ILE A 13 1.22 -3.83 15.12
C ILE A 13 1.41 -5.29 14.73
N GLN A 14 2.23 -6.00 15.47
CA GLN A 14 2.45 -7.43 15.27
C GLN A 14 1.25 -8.21 15.77
N LEU A 15 0.68 -9.04 14.91
CA LEU A 15 -0.39 -9.96 15.27
C LEU A 15 0.17 -11.39 15.46
N PRO A 16 -0.48 -12.22 16.30
CA PRO A 16 -0.22 -13.66 16.33
C PRO A 16 -0.50 -14.24 14.94
N GLY A 17 0.55 -14.60 14.19
CA GLY A 17 0.41 -15.12 12.82
C GLY A 17 1.41 -14.55 11.83
N GLN A 18 2.42 -13.82 12.31
CA GLN A 18 3.57 -13.31 11.52
C GLN A 18 3.27 -12.23 10.48
N VAL A 19 2.00 -11.91 10.21
CA VAL A 19 1.64 -10.82 9.30
C VAL A 19 1.24 -9.60 10.13
N PRO A 20 2.01 -8.49 10.08
CA PRO A 20 1.72 -7.29 10.85
C PRO A 20 0.68 -6.41 10.16
N ILE A 21 -0.16 -5.74 10.96
CA ILE A 21 -0.97 -4.62 10.46
C ILE A 21 -0.07 -3.39 10.39
N SER A 22 0.23 -2.90 9.19
CA SER A 22 1.08 -1.74 8.97
C SER A 22 0.31 -0.59 8.30
N LEU A 23 0.88 0.60 8.34
CA LEU A 23 0.36 1.77 7.63
C LEU A 23 0.80 1.83 6.17
N THR A 24 1.49 0.80 5.67
CA THR A 24 2.07 0.77 4.32
C THR A 24 1.02 1.02 3.23
N LEU A 25 -0.11 0.27 3.26
CA LEU A 25 -1.18 0.43 2.27
C LEU A 25 -1.77 1.86 2.30
N MET A 26 -1.96 2.43 3.50
CA MET A 26 -2.43 3.82 3.62
C MET A 26 -1.46 4.81 2.98
N ALA A 27 -0.16 4.65 3.23
CA ALA A 27 0.89 5.49 2.63
C ALA A 27 0.95 5.34 1.11
N ILE A 28 0.77 4.13 0.58
CA ILE A 28 0.71 3.84 -0.86
C ILE A 28 -0.51 4.53 -1.48
N TYR A 29 -1.69 4.34 -0.93
CA TYR A 29 -2.91 4.99 -1.41
C TYR A 29 -2.76 6.50 -1.44
N PHE A 30 -2.27 7.09 -0.36
CA PHE A 30 -2.05 8.53 -0.27
C PHE A 30 -1.04 9.03 -1.30
N THR A 31 0.06 8.29 -1.51
CA THR A 31 1.09 8.61 -2.49
C THR A 31 0.53 8.60 -3.92
N VAL A 32 -0.22 7.55 -4.29
CA VAL A 32 -0.83 7.43 -5.62
C VAL A 32 -1.89 8.52 -5.83
N TYR A 33 -2.69 8.83 -4.81
CA TYR A 33 -3.73 9.86 -4.91
C TYR A 33 -3.16 11.26 -5.17
N LEU A 34 -2.00 11.58 -4.58
CA LEU A 34 -1.37 12.89 -4.73
C LEU A 34 -0.50 13.02 -5.98
N LEU A 35 0.29 11.98 -6.31
CA LEU A 35 1.26 12.04 -7.41
C LEU A 35 0.73 11.49 -8.74
N GLY A 36 -0.42 10.81 -8.72
CA GLY A 36 -0.91 10.05 -9.87
C GLY A 36 -0.30 8.65 -9.97
N GLY A 37 -0.84 7.83 -10.88
CA GLY A 37 -0.54 6.40 -10.97
C GLY A 37 0.91 6.07 -11.25
N ALA A 38 1.48 6.60 -12.34
CA ALA A 38 2.85 6.27 -12.75
C ALA A 38 3.89 6.69 -11.69
N LYS A 39 3.83 7.96 -11.26
CA LYS A 39 4.76 8.49 -10.25
C LYS A 39 4.57 7.80 -8.89
N GLY A 40 3.32 7.50 -8.51
CA GLY A 40 3.02 6.78 -7.27
C GLY A 40 3.57 5.36 -7.29
N THR A 41 3.43 4.63 -8.40
CA THR A 41 3.98 3.28 -8.55
C THR A 41 5.52 3.30 -8.49
N VAL A 42 6.16 4.27 -9.13
CA VAL A 42 7.63 4.46 -9.03
C VAL A 42 8.05 4.69 -7.57
N CYS A 43 7.31 5.48 -6.80
CA CYS A 43 7.61 5.67 -5.37
C CYS A 43 7.55 4.36 -4.57
N VAL A 44 6.60 3.47 -4.89
CA VAL A 44 6.48 2.16 -4.24
C VAL A 44 7.64 1.25 -4.63
N VAL A 45 8.02 1.23 -5.91
CA VAL A 45 9.19 0.46 -6.37
C VAL A 45 10.46 0.95 -5.67
N LEU A 46 10.68 2.26 -5.61
CA LEU A 46 11.83 2.83 -4.89
C LEU A 46 11.82 2.46 -3.40
N TYR A 47 10.66 2.51 -2.73
CA TYR A 47 10.52 2.06 -1.35
C TYR A 47 10.95 0.60 -1.19
N LEU A 48 10.51 -0.28 -2.08
CA LEU A 48 10.89 -1.70 -2.04
C LEU A 48 12.38 -1.90 -2.27
N LEU A 49 12.99 -1.18 -3.23
CA LEU A 49 14.43 -1.22 -3.48
C LEU A 49 15.22 -0.77 -2.24
N LEU A 50 14.81 0.32 -1.60
CA LEU A 50 15.43 0.79 -0.36
C LEU A 50 15.35 -0.26 0.76
N GLY A 51 14.20 -0.92 0.90
CA GLY A 51 14.05 -2.01 1.84
C GLY A 51 14.90 -3.24 1.50
N MET A 52 15.02 -3.58 0.21
CA MET A 52 15.83 -4.72 -0.27
C MET A 52 17.33 -4.57 0.02
N ILE A 53 17.89 -3.37 -0.11
CA ILE A 53 19.29 -3.10 0.22
C ILE A 53 19.58 -3.06 1.72
N GLY A 54 18.55 -3.28 2.56
CA GLY A 54 18.72 -3.45 4.00
C GLY A 54 18.27 -2.27 4.87
N LEU A 55 17.75 -1.18 4.27
CA LEU A 55 17.19 -0.10 5.08
C LEU A 55 15.97 -0.60 5.88
N PRO A 56 15.82 -0.22 7.17
CA PRO A 56 14.76 -0.71 8.06
C PRO A 56 13.42 -0.02 7.78
N VAL A 57 12.96 -0.07 6.52
CA VAL A 57 11.75 0.61 6.04
C VAL A 57 10.55 -0.30 5.89
N PHE A 58 10.69 -1.61 6.09
CA PHE A 58 9.58 -2.56 6.10
C PHE A 58 8.93 -2.62 7.48
N SER A 59 7.75 -3.24 7.55
CA SER A 59 6.97 -3.37 8.79
C SER A 59 7.80 -3.94 9.94
N GLY A 60 7.72 -3.28 11.11
CA GLY A 60 8.52 -3.63 12.30
C GLY A 60 9.98 -3.22 12.21
N PHE A 61 10.30 -2.16 11.46
CA PHE A 61 11.66 -1.64 11.28
C PHE A 61 12.63 -2.69 10.74
N THR A 62 12.15 -3.53 9.83
CA THR A 62 12.95 -4.57 9.17
C THR A 62 13.34 -4.16 7.76
N GLY A 63 14.31 -4.86 7.19
CA GLY A 63 14.78 -4.69 5.81
C GLY A 63 15.54 -5.92 5.32
N GLY A 64 16.06 -5.83 4.10
CA GLY A 64 16.84 -6.88 3.45
C GLY A 64 15.99 -7.87 2.66
N LEU A 65 16.68 -8.63 1.78
CA LEU A 65 16.08 -9.65 0.92
C LEU A 65 15.38 -10.77 1.72
N GLY A 66 15.84 -11.05 2.95
CA GLY A 66 15.22 -12.05 3.82
C GLY A 66 13.77 -11.73 4.17
N LYS A 67 13.39 -10.44 4.23
CA LYS A 67 12.00 -10.03 4.46
C LYS A 67 11.11 -10.28 3.24
N LEU A 68 11.65 -10.11 2.02
CA LEU A 68 10.95 -10.46 0.78
C LEU A 68 10.78 -11.96 0.63
N ALA A 69 11.79 -12.75 0.99
CA ALA A 69 11.72 -14.21 0.96
C ALA A 69 10.85 -14.78 2.09
N GLY A 70 10.61 -14.00 3.14
CA GLY A 70 9.80 -14.39 4.29
C GLY A 70 8.29 -14.42 4.02
N PRO A 71 7.48 -14.80 5.03
CA PRO A 71 6.03 -14.99 4.89
C PRO A 71 5.24 -13.79 4.36
N THR A 72 5.77 -12.57 4.54
CA THR A 72 5.12 -11.31 4.11
C THR A 72 5.57 -10.82 2.74
N GLY A 73 6.49 -11.53 2.05
CA GLY A 73 7.05 -11.08 0.78
C GLY A 73 6.03 -10.88 -0.33
N GLY A 74 5.01 -11.74 -0.38
CA GLY A 74 3.93 -11.62 -1.34
C GLY A 74 3.13 -10.31 -1.22
N TYR A 75 2.96 -9.79 0.00
CA TYR A 75 2.34 -8.48 0.21
C TYR A 75 3.20 -7.36 -0.35
N LEU A 76 4.52 -7.42 -0.14
CA LEU A 76 5.46 -6.42 -0.66
C LEU A 76 5.42 -6.35 -2.19
N ILE A 77 5.39 -7.50 -2.85
CA ILE A 77 5.21 -7.58 -4.31
C ILE A 77 3.81 -7.08 -4.70
N GLY A 78 2.78 -7.49 -3.98
CA GLY A 78 1.39 -7.06 -4.16
C GLY A 78 1.20 -5.54 -4.11
N PHE A 79 2.02 -4.83 -3.34
CA PHE A 79 1.96 -3.36 -3.24
C PHE A 79 2.28 -2.64 -4.55
N ILE A 80 3.11 -3.21 -5.42
CA ILE A 80 3.36 -2.65 -6.76
C ILE A 80 2.08 -2.69 -7.59
N PHE A 81 1.42 -3.85 -7.60
CA PHE A 81 0.16 -4.04 -8.32
C PHE A 81 -0.96 -3.18 -7.73
N THR A 82 -1.02 -3.08 -6.39
CA THR A 82 -1.95 -2.17 -5.71
C THR A 82 -1.77 -0.73 -6.18
N ALA A 83 -0.54 -0.23 -6.22
CA ALA A 83 -0.26 1.12 -6.69
C ALA A 83 -0.65 1.32 -8.16
N ALA A 84 -0.36 0.35 -9.02
CA ALA A 84 -0.72 0.39 -10.43
C ALA A 84 -2.25 0.40 -10.64
N ILE A 85 -2.99 -0.47 -9.93
CA ILE A 85 -4.46 -0.54 -10.00
C ILE A 85 -5.09 0.75 -9.50
N CYS A 86 -4.66 1.26 -8.34
CA CYS A 86 -5.12 2.54 -7.80
C CYS A 86 -4.84 3.69 -8.77
N GLY A 87 -3.65 3.67 -9.39
CA GLY A 87 -3.28 4.65 -10.40
C GLY A 87 -4.11 4.59 -11.66
N GLY A 88 -4.40 3.38 -12.15
CA GLY A 88 -5.30 3.15 -13.28
C GLY A 88 -6.72 3.61 -12.98
N ALA A 89 -7.24 3.31 -11.79
CA ALA A 89 -8.56 3.78 -11.36
C ALA A 89 -8.63 5.31 -11.28
N LEU A 90 -7.57 5.95 -10.80
CA LEU A 90 -7.48 7.41 -10.74
C LEU A 90 -7.49 8.04 -12.13
N TRP A 91 -6.79 7.44 -13.08
CA TRP A 91 -6.73 7.88 -14.48
C TRP A 91 -8.07 7.67 -15.18
N LEU A 92 -8.65 6.46 -15.10
CA LEU A 92 -9.97 6.12 -15.69
C LEU A 92 -11.09 6.99 -15.10
N GLY A 93 -11.04 7.25 -13.80
CA GLY A 93 -12.01 8.09 -13.09
C GLY A 93 -11.81 9.58 -13.29
N LYS A 94 -10.82 10.02 -14.09
CA LYS A 94 -10.47 11.44 -14.26
C LYS A 94 -10.39 12.18 -12.92
N GLY A 95 -9.78 11.54 -11.92
CA GLY A 95 -9.61 12.07 -10.59
C GLY A 95 -10.86 12.01 -9.68
N LYS A 96 -11.96 11.35 -10.09
CA LYS A 96 -13.16 11.19 -9.25
C LYS A 96 -12.85 10.28 -8.06
N LEU A 97 -13.15 10.76 -6.86
CA LEU A 97 -12.83 10.06 -5.61
C LEU A 97 -13.48 8.67 -5.51
N TRP A 98 -14.75 8.54 -5.89
CA TRP A 98 -15.46 7.25 -5.79
C TRP A 98 -14.84 6.14 -6.66
N VAL A 99 -14.33 6.50 -7.87
CA VAL A 99 -13.62 5.55 -8.73
C VAL A 99 -12.28 5.17 -8.10
N TYR A 100 -11.62 6.12 -7.45
CA TYR A 100 -10.39 5.86 -6.73
C TYR A 100 -10.62 4.95 -5.51
N VAL A 101 -11.72 5.11 -4.78
CA VAL A 101 -12.11 4.21 -3.68
C VAL A 101 -12.29 2.77 -4.19
N ILE A 102 -12.95 2.58 -5.34
CA ILE A 102 -13.05 1.26 -5.98
C ILE A 102 -11.65 0.72 -6.31
N GLY A 103 -10.76 1.57 -6.85
CA GLY A 103 -9.37 1.20 -7.11
C GLY A 103 -8.61 0.77 -5.87
N MET A 104 -8.80 1.45 -4.72
CA MET A 104 -8.19 1.07 -3.44
C MET A 104 -8.69 -0.31 -2.96
N VAL A 105 -10.00 -0.57 -3.08
CA VAL A 105 -10.59 -1.87 -2.71
C VAL A 105 -10.04 -2.99 -3.60
N LEU A 106 -10.00 -2.79 -4.92
CA LEU A 106 -9.43 -3.77 -5.85
C LEU A 106 -7.93 -3.98 -5.62
N GLY A 107 -7.19 -2.90 -5.39
CA GLY A 107 -5.77 -2.97 -5.06
C GLY A 107 -5.50 -3.74 -3.76
N CYS A 108 -6.33 -3.53 -2.73
CA CYS A 108 -6.30 -4.28 -1.48
C CYS A 108 -6.55 -5.78 -1.71
N ALA A 109 -7.57 -6.12 -2.50
CA ALA A 109 -7.88 -7.50 -2.85
C ALA A 109 -6.70 -8.19 -3.56
N VAL A 110 -6.03 -7.49 -4.48
CA VAL A 110 -4.84 -8.02 -5.15
C VAL A 110 -3.68 -8.19 -4.18
N ALA A 111 -3.45 -7.25 -3.25
CA ALA A 111 -2.44 -7.43 -2.20
C ALA A 111 -2.73 -8.65 -1.32
N TYR A 112 -4.00 -8.88 -0.97
CA TYR A 112 -4.41 -10.08 -0.24
C TYR A 112 -4.19 -11.36 -1.04
N LEU A 113 -4.50 -11.37 -2.34
CA LEU A 113 -4.24 -12.52 -3.20
C LEU A 113 -2.75 -12.89 -3.20
N PHE A 114 -1.88 -11.93 -3.54
CA PHE A 114 -0.43 -12.18 -3.56
C PHE A 114 0.10 -12.58 -2.17
N GLY A 115 -0.35 -11.89 -1.12
CA GLY A 115 0.06 -12.16 0.26
C GLY A 115 -0.38 -13.55 0.73
N THR A 116 -1.64 -13.92 0.47
CA THR A 116 -2.21 -15.20 0.89
C THR A 116 -1.53 -16.37 0.17
N PHE A 117 -1.39 -16.31 -1.15
CA PHE A 117 -0.74 -17.39 -1.91
C PHE A 117 0.73 -17.54 -1.51
N TRP A 118 1.45 -16.43 -1.35
CA TRP A 118 2.83 -16.45 -0.92
C TRP A 118 2.99 -17.02 0.49
N PHE A 119 2.16 -16.58 1.43
CA PHE A 119 2.17 -17.06 2.80
C PHE A 119 1.89 -18.57 2.86
N MET A 120 0.86 -19.03 2.15
CA MET A 120 0.50 -20.45 2.08
C MET A 120 1.67 -21.29 1.55
N PHE A 121 2.33 -20.81 0.48
CA PHE A 121 3.47 -21.52 -0.11
C PHE A 121 4.70 -21.49 0.79
N SER A 122 5.00 -20.32 1.40
CA SER A 122 6.17 -20.13 2.26
C SER A 122 6.09 -20.87 3.59
N MET A 123 4.87 -20.99 4.15
CA MET A 123 4.64 -21.58 5.48
C MET A 123 4.05 -22.99 5.42
N GLY A 124 3.71 -23.52 4.23
CA GLY A 124 3.10 -24.84 4.08
C GLY A 124 1.73 -24.97 4.75
N THR A 125 0.97 -23.87 4.87
CA THR A 125 -0.30 -23.83 5.61
C THR A 125 -1.51 -24.06 4.72
N SER A 126 -2.64 -24.48 5.33
CA SER A 126 -3.89 -24.66 4.59
C SER A 126 -4.52 -23.31 4.22
N MET A 127 -5.29 -23.26 3.12
CA MET A 127 -5.99 -22.07 2.66
C MET A 127 -6.90 -21.47 3.75
N LYS A 128 -7.63 -22.31 4.49
CA LYS A 128 -8.53 -21.85 5.57
C LYS A 128 -7.78 -21.11 6.67
N TYR A 129 -6.66 -21.69 7.12
CA TYR A 129 -5.81 -21.07 8.14
C TYR A 129 -5.22 -19.76 7.62
N THR A 130 -4.68 -19.77 6.40
CA THR A 130 -4.06 -18.59 5.81
C THR A 130 -5.06 -17.43 5.67
N LEU A 131 -6.28 -17.67 5.20
CA LEU A 131 -7.32 -16.65 5.13
C LEU A 131 -7.69 -16.08 6.50
N SER A 132 -7.77 -16.93 7.54
CA SER A 132 -8.10 -16.48 8.89
C SER A 132 -7.03 -15.59 9.51
N VAL A 133 -5.77 -15.77 9.12
CA VAL A 133 -4.63 -15.03 9.67
C VAL A 133 -4.24 -13.84 8.77
N CYS A 134 -4.31 -14.01 7.45
CA CYS A 134 -3.77 -13.05 6.48
C CYS A 134 -4.82 -12.10 5.87
N VAL A 135 -6.12 -12.35 6.05
CA VAL A 135 -7.18 -11.54 5.41
C VAL A 135 -8.20 -11.06 6.44
N ILE A 136 -8.85 -11.97 7.16
CA ILE A 136 -9.99 -11.62 8.03
C ILE A 136 -9.68 -10.50 9.03
N PRO A 137 -8.56 -10.55 9.80
CA PRO A 137 -8.26 -9.51 10.78
C PRO A 137 -7.87 -8.16 10.15
N PHE A 138 -7.48 -8.14 8.86
CA PHE A 138 -7.03 -6.93 8.19
C PHE A 138 -8.16 -6.11 7.59
N ILE A 139 -9.28 -6.75 7.20
CA ILE A 139 -10.42 -6.10 6.54
C ILE A 139 -10.90 -4.84 7.28
N PRO A 140 -11.19 -4.86 8.60
CA PRO A 140 -11.69 -3.66 9.29
C PRO A 140 -10.65 -2.52 9.30
N PHE A 141 -9.37 -2.85 9.46
CA PHE A 141 -8.30 -1.85 9.46
C PHE A 141 -8.07 -1.27 8.06
N ASP A 142 -8.17 -2.07 7.01
CA ASP A 142 -7.97 -1.59 5.64
C ASP A 142 -9.15 -0.76 5.15
N ILE A 143 -10.37 -1.07 5.58
CA ILE A 143 -11.53 -0.17 5.38
C ILE A 143 -11.28 1.18 6.06
N ALA A 144 -10.82 1.18 7.31
CA ALA A 144 -10.50 2.42 8.01
C ALA A 144 -9.39 3.24 7.30
N LYS A 145 -8.35 2.59 6.76
CA LYS A 145 -7.31 3.23 5.97
C LYS A 145 -7.85 3.85 4.68
N ILE A 146 -8.73 3.15 3.97
CA ILE A 146 -9.38 3.65 2.74
C ILE A 146 -10.19 4.91 3.06
N VAL A 147 -11.00 4.89 4.12
CA VAL A 147 -11.78 6.04 4.57
C VAL A 147 -10.87 7.20 4.97
N ALA A 148 -9.82 6.93 5.74
CA ALA A 148 -8.85 7.95 6.14
C ALA A 148 -8.19 8.62 4.93
N VAL A 149 -7.75 7.84 3.93
CA VAL A 149 -7.17 8.39 2.70
C VAL A 149 -8.19 9.18 1.88
N ALA A 150 -9.44 8.73 1.81
CA ALA A 150 -10.49 9.45 1.11
C ALA A 150 -10.75 10.84 1.72
N ILE A 151 -10.74 10.93 3.05
CA ILE A 151 -10.94 12.20 3.76
C ILE A 151 -9.68 13.07 3.70
N VAL A 152 -8.57 12.58 4.24
CA VAL A 152 -7.32 13.34 4.38
C VAL A 152 -6.72 13.66 3.01
N GLY A 153 -6.72 12.71 2.08
CA GLY A 153 -6.21 12.91 0.73
C GLY A 153 -6.95 14.02 0.00
N THR A 154 -8.28 14.07 0.12
CA THR A 154 -9.10 15.13 -0.49
C THR A 154 -8.81 16.49 0.13
N LEU A 155 -8.64 16.57 1.45
CA LEU A 155 -8.29 17.82 2.15
C LEU A 155 -6.92 18.33 1.70
N VAL A 156 -5.91 17.45 1.70
CA VAL A 156 -4.55 17.82 1.28
C VAL A 156 -4.53 18.24 -0.18
N LYS A 157 -5.22 17.54 -1.06
CA LYS A 157 -5.32 17.91 -2.48
C LYS A 157 -5.95 19.29 -2.67
N LYS A 158 -7.02 19.61 -1.93
CA LYS A 158 -7.64 20.96 -1.94
C LYS A 158 -6.68 22.04 -1.46
N LEU A 159 -5.89 21.76 -0.42
CA LEU A 159 -4.90 22.69 0.09
C LEU A 159 -3.77 22.95 -0.92
N LEU A 160 -3.27 21.89 -1.55
CA LEU A 160 -2.23 21.98 -2.58
C LEU A 160 -2.68 22.80 -3.80
N HIS A 161 -3.96 22.69 -4.19
CA HIS A 161 -4.53 23.53 -5.27
C HIS A 161 -4.64 25.02 -4.94
N LYS A 162 -4.65 25.38 -3.66
CA LYS A 162 -4.64 26.78 -3.22
C LYS A 162 -3.25 27.41 -3.22
N ILE A 163 -2.21 26.60 -3.30
CA ILE A 163 -0.81 27.06 -3.32
C ILE A 163 -0.41 27.22 -4.80
N ASP A 164 -0.44 28.48 -5.28
CA ASP A 164 -0.02 28.83 -6.64
C ASP A 164 1.42 28.36 -6.90
N GLY A 165 1.60 27.55 -7.95
CA GLY A 165 2.89 27.00 -8.36
C GLY A 165 3.02 25.47 -8.30
N LEU A 166 2.15 24.77 -7.58
CA LEU A 166 2.15 23.29 -7.52
C LEU A 166 1.20 22.63 -8.54
N GLN A 167 0.46 23.42 -9.31
CA GLN A 167 -0.51 22.90 -10.32
C GLN A 167 0.14 22.06 -11.41
N THR A 168 1.41 22.30 -11.72
CA THR A 168 2.18 21.55 -12.74
C THR A 168 2.57 20.14 -12.28
N VAL A 169 2.60 19.88 -10.97
CA VAL A 169 3.02 18.58 -10.42
C VAL A 169 1.85 17.59 -10.33
N ILE A 170 0.61 18.10 -10.34
CA ILE A 170 -0.61 17.32 -10.07
C ILE A 170 -1.47 17.13 -11.36
N LYS A 171 -0.90 17.29 -12.56
CA LYS A 171 -1.58 16.92 -13.80
C LYS A 171 -1.53 15.40 -13.98
N TYR A 172 -2.71 14.79 -14.10
CA TYR A 172 -2.93 13.38 -14.41
C TYR A 172 -2.60 13.07 -15.87
#